data_26aa83886d3015ec87a4f3ba02a8f57f
#
_entry.id   26aa83886d3015ec87a4f3ba02a8f57f
#
_cell.length_a   1.000
_cell.length_b   1.000
_cell.length_c   1.000
_cell.angle_alpha   90.00
_cell.angle_beta   90.00
_cell.angle_gamma   90.00
#
_symmetry.space_group_name_H-M   'P 1'
#
loop_
_entity.id
_entity.type
_entity.pdbx_description
1 polymer ?
#
loop_
_entity_poly.entity_id
_entity_poly.type
_entity_poly.pdbx_seq_one_letter_code
_entity_poly.pdbx_strand_id
1 'polypeptide(L)'
;MKMIFVTFVLSAFAITLLSFNQTFDLKASVKRGKTVYETNCMSCHMPEGTGLEGTFPPLVKSKNLADKNRLVKVILQGMKGPLKVNGIDYDSQMAPVSLTDKEVSDVLNYVRNSWGNKYPAVLPKDIQPGLKAPSKGYQKF
;
A
#
# COMPACT_ATOMS: atom_id res chain seq x y z
N MET A 1 -7.78 45.42 -29.24
CA MET A 1 -8.40 44.77 -28.06
C MET A 1 -8.70 43.30 -28.25
N LYS A 2 -9.33 42.87 -29.35
CA LYS A 2 -9.70 41.43 -29.56
C LYS A 2 -8.50 40.48 -29.62
N MET A 3 -7.37 40.87 -30.22
CA MET A 3 -6.19 40.01 -30.32
C MET A 3 -5.47 39.80 -28.95
N ILE A 4 -5.46 40.84 -28.10
CA ILE A 4 -4.83 40.73 -26.75
C ILE A 4 -5.64 39.80 -25.86
N PHE A 5 -6.98 39.78 -25.98
CA PHE A 5 -7.83 38.87 -25.23
C PHE A 5 -7.64 37.40 -25.62
N VAL A 6 -7.48 37.11 -26.93
CA VAL A 6 -7.24 35.75 -27.42
C VAL A 6 -5.89 35.19 -26.96
N THR A 7 -4.83 36.03 -26.97
CA THR A 7 -3.51 35.59 -26.46
C THR A 7 -3.51 35.33 -24.96
N PHE A 8 -4.27 36.13 -24.19
CA PHE A 8 -4.39 35.91 -22.73
C PHE A 8 -5.17 34.63 -22.38
N VAL A 9 -6.22 34.33 -23.12
CA VAL A 9 -7.02 33.10 -22.92
C VAL A 9 -6.21 31.86 -23.32
N LEU A 10 -5.44 31.91 -24.40
CA LEU A 10 -4.58 30.79 -24.84
C LEU A 10 -3.43 30.53 -23.87
N SER A 11 -2.83 31.58 -23.27
CA SER A 11 -1.77 31.40 -22.28
C SER A 11 -2.30 30.85 -20.95
N ALA A 12 -3.49 31.27 -20.52
CA ALA A 12 -4.14 30.72 -19.31
C ALA A 12 -4.52 29.24 -19.49
N PHE A 13 -4.97 28.82 -20.68
CA PHE A 13 -5.29 27.44 -20.98
C PHE A 13 -4.06 26.54 -21.03
N ALA A 14 -2.91 27.05 -21.54
CA ALA A 14 -1.65 26.30 -21.55
C ALA A 14 -1.11 26.03 -20.14
N ILE A 15 -1.26 26.95 -19.20
CA ILE A 15 -0.80 26.81 -17.81
C ILE A 15 -1.62 25.73 -17.07
N THR A 16 -2.92 25.60 -17.35
CA THR A 16 -3.76 24.57 -16.72
C THR A 16 -3.43 23.15 -17.18
N LEU A 17 -2.90 22.97 -18.39
CA LEU A 17 -2.50 21.65 -18.90
C LEU A 17 -1.19 21.11 -18.29
N LEU A 18 -0.33 21.99 -17.78
CA LEU A 18 0.95 21.61 -17.16
C LEU A 18 0.78 21.07 -15.71
N SER A 19 -0.36 21.30 -15.09
CA SER A 19 -0.61 20.96 -13.68
C SER A 19 -1.02 19.48 -13.43
N PHE A 20 -1.22 18.66 -14.47
CA PHE A 20 -1.80 17.33 -14.32
C PHE A 20 -0.82 16.15 -14.31
N ASN A 21 0.48 16.39 -14.44
CA ASN A 21 1.47 15.31 -14.40
C ASN A 21 2.25 15.29 -13.07
N GLN A 22 1.55 15.19 -11.94
CA GLN A 22 2.26 14.80 -10.72
C GLN A 22 2.63 13.32 -10.80
N THR A 23 3.89 13.04 -11.10
CA THR A 23 4.45 11.69 -10.97
C THR A 23 4.34 11.26 -9.51
N PHE A 24 3.89 10.01 -9.28
CA PHE A 24 3.76 9.49 -7.92
C PHE A 24 5.13 9.42 -7.24
N ASP A 25 5.27 10.10 -6.11
CA ASP A 25 6.49 10.08 -5.31
C ASP A 25 6.47 8.91 -4.33
N LEU A 26 7.14 7.81 -4.73
CA LEU A 26 7.27 6.61 -3.89
C LEU A 26 8.00 6.89 -2.57
N LYS A 27 9.04 7.75 -2.59
CA LYS A 27 9.82 8.07 -1.39
C LYS A 27 8.97 8.81 -0.35
N ALA A 28 8.20 9.79 -0.79
CA ALA A 28 7.25 10.48 0.08
C ALA A 28 6.15 9.54 0.60
N SER A 29 5.64 8.63 -0.24
CA SER A 29 4.66 7.62 0.15
C SER A 29 5.22 6.67 1.22
N VAL A 30 6.43 6.16 1.04
CA VAL A 30 7.13 5.30 2.03
C VAL A 30 7.29 6.02 3.37
N LYS A 31 7.66 7.31 3.34
CA LYS A 31 7.80 8.11 4.57
C LYS A 31 6.47 8.23 5.33
N ARG A 32 5.36 8.52 4.65
CA ARG A 32 4.03 8.57 5.28
C ARG A 32 3.58 7.20 5.76
N GLY A 33 3.84 6.17 4.95
CA GLY A 33 3.49 4.79 5.27
C GLY A 33 4.18 4.26 6.52
N LYS A 34 5.39 4.77 6.84
CA LYS A 34 6.07 4.47 8.11
C LYS A 34 5.18 4.87 9.30
N THR A 35 4.62 6.08 9.30
CA THR A 35 3.75 6.55 10.37
C THR A 35 2.48 5.69 10.49
N VAL A 36 1.86 5.34 9.36
CA VAL A 36 0.69 4.44 9.34
C VAL A 36 1.04 3.06 9.93
N TYR A 37 2.22 2.52 9.57
CA TYR A 37 2.71 1.25 10.08
C TYR A 37 2.93 1.29 11.60
N GLU A 38 3.62 2.31 12.09
CA GLU A 38 3.91 2.49 13.52
C GLU A 38 2.62 2.57 14.36
N THR A 39 1.57 3.19 13.81
CA THR A 39 0.29 3.34 14.52
C THR A 39 -0.56 2.07 14.49
N ASN A 40 -0.58 1.32 13.39
CA ASN A 40 -1.59 0.29 13.16
C ASN A 40 -1.05 -1.14 13.05
N CYS A 41 0.24 -1.33 12.81
CA CYS A 41 0.80 -2.63 12.41
C CYS A 41 1.94 -3.11 13.32
N MET A 42 2.71 -2.16 13.86
CA MET A 42 3.96 -2.43 14.58
C MET A 42 3.77 -3.29 15.83
N SER A 43 2.63 -3.18 16.50
CA SER A 43 2.34 -3.95 17.72
C SER A 43 2.37 -5.46 17.50
N CYS A 44 1.99 -5.93 16.30
CA CYS A 44 2.01 -7.36 15.94
C CYS A 44 3.20 -7.70 15.05
N HIS A 45 3.50 -6.87 14.04
CA HIS A 45 4.55 -7.16 13.08
C HIS A 45 5.95 -6.67 13.48
N MET A 46 6.10 -6.06 14.65
CA MET A 46 7.32 -5.51 15.24
C MET A 46 7.94 -4.35 14.43
N PRO A 47 8.77 -3.47 15.04
CA PRO A 47 9.36 -2.32 14.34
C PRO A 47 10.19 -2.70 13.09
N GLU A 48 10.86 -3.85 13.14
CA GLU A 48 11.72 -4.38 12.08
C GLU A 48 10.96 -5.27 11.07
N GLY A 49 9.63 -5.39 11.23
CA GLY A 49 8.81 -6.26 10.37
C GLY A 49 9.10 -7.76 10.55
N THR A 50 9.71 -8.15 11.66
CA THR A 50 10.10 -9.55 11.94
C THR A 50 8.94 -10.41 12.41
N GLY A 51 7.88 -9.80 12.92
CA GLY A 51 6.76 -10.50 13.53
C GLY A 51 7.17 -11.29 14.78
N LEU A 52 6.37 -12.26 15.14
CA LEU A 52 6.60 -13.22 16.20
C LEU A 52 6.38 -14.63 15.65
N GLU A 53 7.40 -15.46 15.64
CA GLU A 53 7.36 -16.79 15.06
C GLU A 53 6.19 -17.62 15.61
N GLY A 54 5.48 -18.29 14.72
CA GLY A 54 4.30 -19.10 15.03
C GLY A 54 3.02 -18.28 15.35
N THR A 55 3.15 -16.96 15.59
CA THR A 55 2.01 -16.11 15.97
C THR A 55 1.76 -15.00 14.95
N PHE A 56 2.73 -14.13 14.72
CA PHE A 56 2.60 -13.02 13.77
C PHE A 56 3.62 -13.16 12.65
N PRO A 57 3.18 -13.31 11.39
CA PRO A 57 4.10 -13.58 10.29
C PRO A 57 5.03 -12.39 10.02
N PRO A 58 6.29 -12.66 9.62
CA PRO A 58 7.22 -11.62 9.24
C PRO A 58 6.81 -10.95 7.92
N LEU A 59 7.07 -9.65 7.84
CA LEU A 59 6.97 -8.86 6.62
C LEU A 59 8.34 -8.71 5.95
N VAL A 60 9.42 -8.81 6.72
CA VAL A 60 10.79 -8.80 6.19
C VAL A 60 11.04 -10.03 5.31
N LYS A 61 11.57 -9.80 4.11
CA LYS A 61 11.91 -10.86 3.13
C LYS A 61 10.78 -11.82 2.79
N SER A 62 9.51 -11.39 2.98
CA SER A 62 8.35 -12.23 2.71
C SER A 62 7.95 -12.17 1.24
N LYS A 63 7.96 -13.33 0.55
CA LYS A 63 7.46 -13.43 -0.83
C LYS A 63 5.97 -13.14 -0.96
N ASN A 64 5.21 -13.24 0.14
CA ASN A 64 3.78 -12.92 0.17
C ASN A 64 3.49 -11.43 -0.07
N LEU A 65 4.50 -10.57 0.02
CA LEU A 65 4.39 -9.14 -0.31
C LEU A 65 4.32 -8.85 -1.82
N ALA A 66 4.53 -9.84 -2.67
CA ALA A 66 4.47 -9.63 -4.13
C ALA A 66 3.05 -9.34 -4.64
N ASP A 67 2.05 -10.02 -4.09
CA ASP A 67 0.64 -9.84 -4.51
C ASP A 67 0.00 -8.64 -3.79
N LYS A 68 0.07 -7.47 -4.45
CA LYS A 68 -0.52 -6.23 -3.92
C LYS A 68 -2.04 -6.34 -3.68
N ASN A 69 -2.77 -7.06 -4.54
CA ASN A 69 -4.22 -7.18 -4.42
C ASN A 69 -4.62 -7.98 -3.18
N ARG A 70 -3.88 -9.06 -2.90
CA ARG A 70 -4.04 -9.82 -1.66
C ARG A 70 -3.77 -8.96 -0.43
N LEU A 71 -2.70 -8.17 -0.46
CA LEU A 71 -2.33 -7.30 0.66
C LEU A 71 -3.40 -6.23 0.94
N VAL A 72 -4.00 -5.65 -0.09
CA VAL A 72 -5.13 -4.71 0.06
C VAL A 72 -6.28 -5.38 0.82
N LYS A 73 -6.64 -6.61 0.46
CA LYS A 73 -7.70 -7.38 1.15
C LYS A 73 -7.31 -7.71 2.59
N VAL A 74 -6.08 -8.15 2.81
CA VAL A 74 -5.58 -8.48 4.16
C VAL A 74 -5.70 -7.27 5.09
N ILE A 75 -5.35 -6.08 4.62
CA ILE A 75 -5.46 -4.86 5.43
C ILE A 75 -6.93 -4.50 5.66
N LEU A 76 -7.74 -4.36 4.60
CA LEU A 76 -9.08 -3.78 4.68
C LEU A 76 -10.17 -4.77 5.10
N GLN A 77 -9.97 -6.06 4.91
CA GLN A 77 -10.96 -7.11 5.21
C GLN A 77 -10.47 -8.11 6.24
N GLY A 78 -9.22 -7.95 6.70
CA GLY A 78 -8.59 -8.93 7.57
C GLY A 78 -8.26 -10.23 6.87
N MET A 79 -7.72 -11.18 7.60
CA MET A 79 -7.38 -12.50 7.10
C MET A 79 -7.45 -13.54 8.21
N LYS A 80 -7.86 -14.77 7.88
CA LYS A 80 -7.79 -15.95 8.75
C LYS A 80 -7.32 -17.18 7.99
N GLY A 81 -7.09 -18.25 8.74
CA GLY A 81 -6.68 -19.54 8.21
C GLY A 81 -5.17 -19.68 8.00
N PRO A 82 -4.73 -20.89 7.63
CA PRO A 82 -3.32 -21.22 7.58
C PRO A 82 -2.56 -20.43 6.52
N LEU A 83 -1.39 -19.97 6.88
CA LEU A 83 -0.48 -19.21 6.03
C LEU A 83 0.95 -19.70 6.23
N LYS A 84 1.66 -20.01 5.14
CA LYS A 84 3.09 -20.31 5.19
C LYS A 84 3.90 -19.08 4.78
N VAL A 85 4.81 -18.64 5.66
CA VAL A 85 5.75 -17.54 5.40
C VAL A 85 7.15 -17.98 5.74
N ASN A 86 8.07 -17.88 4.78
CA ASN A 86 9.48 -18.26 4.92
C ASN A 86 9.69 -19.67 5.48
N GLY A 87 8.78 -20.62 5.15
CA GLY A 87 8.85 -22.02 5.58
C GLY A 87 8.14 -22.32 6.90
N ILE A 88 7.71 -21.30 7.65
CA ILE A 88 7.03 -21.44 8.95
C ILE A 88 5.52 -21.33 8.72
N ASP A 89 4.75 -22.16 9.41
CA ASP A 89 3.29 -22.14 9.37
C ASP A 89 2.73 -21.20 10.44
N TYR A 90 1.72 -20.42 10.05
CA TYR A 90 0.99 -19.49 10.90
C TYR A 90 -0.51 -19.78 10.72
N ASP A 91 -1.26 -19.80 11.80
CA ASP A 91 -2.72 -19.95 11.81
C ASP A 91 -3.36 -18.92 12.73
N SER A 92 -2.91 -17.68 12.60
CA SER A 92 -3.41 -16.54 13.35
C SER A 92 -4.39 -15.73 12.51
N GLN A 93 -5.21 -14.95 13.19
CA GLN A 93 -6.13 -14.03 12.55
C GLN A 93 -5.56 -12.62 12.54
N MET A 94 -5.70 -11.93 11.42
CA MET A 94 -5.45 -10.49 11.31
C MET A 94 -6.80 -9.78 11.13
N ALA A 95 -7.19 -8.99 12.12
CA ALA A 95 -8.40 -8.18 12.04
C ALA A 95 -8.28 -7.11 10.92
N PRO A 96 -9.41 -6.70 10.31
CA PRO A 96 -9.41 -5.60 9.36
C PRO A 96 -8.97 -4.29 10.01
N VAL A 97 -8.25 -3.47 9.26
CA VAL A 97 -7.80 -2.14 9.69
C VAL A 97 -8.53 -1.09 8.86
N SER A 98 -9.17 -0.13 9.54
CA SER A 98 -9.90 0.96 8.89
C SER A 98 -8.94 2.04 8.44
N LEU A 99 -8.57 2.03 7.16
CA LEU A 99 -7.66 2.99 6.52
C LEU A 99 -8.28 3.51 5.22
N THR A 100 -7.94 4.76 4.87
CA THR A 100 -8.26 5.33 3.56
C THR A 100 -7.42 4.70 2.45
N ASP A 101 -7.85 4.78 1.19
CA ASP A 101 -7.09 4.28 0.04
C ASP A 101 -5.66 4.84 -0.01
N LYS A 102 -5.49 6.10 0.39
CA LYS A 102 -4.17 6.74 0.45
C LYS A 102 -3.30 6.11 1.54
N GLU A 103 -3.82 5.88 2.73
CA GLU A 103 -3.08 5.26 3.83
C GLU A 103 -2.73 3.80 3.53
N VAL A 104 -3.64 3.04 2.90
CA VAL A 104 -3.34 1.68 2.44
C VAL A 104 -2.22 1.68 1.41
N SER A 105 -2.27 2.60 0.43
CA SER A 105 -1.19 2.78 -0.55
C SER A 105 0.14 3.11 0.15
N ASP A 106 0.13 4.08 1.06
CA ASP A 106 1.33 4.55 1.76
C ASP A 106 1.93 3.42 2.63
N VAL A 107 1.13 2.70 3.43
CA VAL A 107 1.65 1.61 4.27
C VAL A 107 2.12 0.41 3.45
N LEU A 108 1.45 0.07 2.36
CA LEU A 108 1.92 -0.97 1.45
C LEU A 108 3.25 -0.59 0.81
N ASN A 109 3.44 0.66 0.42
CA ASN A 109 4.70 1.14 -0.12
C ASN A 109 5.82 1.10 0.93
N TYR A 110 5.52 1.42 2.20
CA TYR A 110 6.48 1.28 3.28
C TYR A 110 6.90 -0.18 3.49
N VAL A 111 5.96 -1.09 3.75
CA VAL A 111 6.22 -2.50 4.01
C VAL A 111 6.95 -3.17 2.83
N ARG A 112 6.56 -2.84 1.61
CA ARG A 112 7.11 -3.41 0.38
C ARG A 112 8.45 -2.81 -0.04
N ASN A 113 8.93 -1.75 0.62
CA ASN A 113 10.20 -1.11 0.31
C ASN A 113 11.07 -0.84 1.57
N SER A 114 10.78 -1.54 2.67
CA SER A 114 11.56 -1.49 3.92
C SER A 114 12.23 -2.83 4.18
N TRP A 115 13.18 -2.86 5.10
CA TRP A 115 13.85 -4.06 5.59
C TRP A 115 14.46 -4.95 4.49
N GLY A 116 14.92 -4.33 3.40
CA GLY A 116 15.48 -5.04 2.23
C GLY A 116 14.44 -5.56 1.23
N ASN A 117 13.15 -5.35 1.46
CA ASN A 117 12.12 -5.58 0.46
C ASN A 117 12.24 -4.52 -0.66
N LYS A 118 11.94 -4.94 -1.90
CA LYS A 118 11.97 -4.04 -3.07
C LYS A 118 10.91 -4.45 -4.07
N TYR A 119 9.79 -3.74 -4.07
CA TYR A 119 8.65 -3.99 -4.96
C TYR A 119 8.17 -2.70 -5.63
N PRO A 120 7.48 -2.78 -6.77
CA PRO A 120 6.86 -1.63 -7.43
C PRO A 120 5.88 -0.89 -6.53
N ALA A 121 5.70 0.40 -6.81
CA ALA A 121 4.74 1.24 -6.10
C ALA A 121 3.31 0.69 -6.20
N VAL A 122 2.55 0.88 -5.13
CA VAL A 122 1.10 0.75 -5.08
C VAL A 122 0.52 2.16 -5.05
N LEU A 123 -0.38 2.48 -5.95
CA LEU A 123 -1.00 3.80 -6.03
C LEU A 123 -2.34 3.82 -5.30
N PRO A 124 -2.82 4.95 -4.77
CA PRO A 124 -4.15 5.03 -4.16
C PRO A 124 -5.27 4.52 -5.08
N LYS A 125 -5.18 4.79 -6.39
CA LYS A 125 -6.14 4.30 -7.40
C LYS A 125 -6.16 2.78 -7.58
N ASP A 126 -5.11 2.06 -7.12
CA ASP A 126 -5.03 0.60 -7.21
C ASP A 126 -5.84 -0.11 -6.11
N ILE A 127 -6.21 0.59 -5.05
CA ILE A 127 -6.77 0.00 -3.84
C ILE A 127 -8.17 -0.59 -4.10
N GLN A 128 -9.09 0.19 -4.63
CA GLN A 128 -10.45 -0.30 -4.89
C GLN A 128 -10.51 -1.42 -5.95
N PRO A 129 -9.75 -1.36 -7.07
CA PRO A 129 -9.62 -2.50 -7.97
C PRO A 129 -8.97 -3.72 -7.29
N GLY A 130 -7.93 -3.52 -6.47
CA GLY A 130 -7.25 -4.60 -5.73
C GLY A 130 -8.19 -5.31 -4.76
N LEU A 131 -9.06 -4.56 -4.08
CA LEU A 131 -10.06 -5.12 -3.17
C LEU A 131 -11.05 -6.05 -3.87
N LYS A 132 -11.38 -5.79 -5.13
CA LYS A 132 -12.32 -6.58 -5.95
C LYS A 132 -11.64 -7.71 -6.72
N ALA A 133 -10.33 -7.64 -6.94
CA ALA A 133 -9.59 -8.62 -7.74
C ALA A 133 -9.60 -10.02 -7.07
N PRO A 134 -9.60 -11.11 -7.83
CA PRO A 134 -9.36 -12.44 -7.27
C PRO A 134 -8.01 -12.52 -6.57
N SER A 135 -7.93 -13.25 -5.45
CA SER A 135 -6.67 -13.49 -4.71
C SER A 135 -6.59 -14.92 -4.26
N LYS A 136 -5.59 -15.65 -4.76
CA LYS A 136 -5.37 -17.06 -4.41
C LYS A 136 -4.92 -17.17 -2.93
N GLY A 137 -5.51 -18.13 -2.22
CA GLY A 137 -5.13 -18.40 -0.84
C GLY A 137 -5.49 -17.29 0.17
N TYR A 138 -6.39 -16.38 -0.20
CA TYR A 138 -6.94 -15.40 0.72
C TYR A 138 -8.25 -15.94 1.32
N GLN A 139 -8.33 -15.89 2.65
CA GLN A 139 -9.55 -16.19 3.42
C GLN A 139 -9.87 -14.93 4.25
N LYS A 140 -11.06 -14.38 4.03
CA LYS A 140 -11.52 -13.19 4.77
C LYS A 140 -11.69 -13.52 6.25
N PHE A 141 -11.35 -12.55 7.12
CA PHE A 141 -11.56 -12.59 8.58
C PHE A 141 -13.03 -12.83 8.95
#